data_952a9e0988a6d8aaf09387ca28f70352
#
_entry.id   952a9e0988a6d8aaf09387ca28f70352
#
_cell.length_a   1.000
_cell.length_b   1.000
_cell.length_c   1.000
_cell.angle_alpha   90.00
_cell.angle_beta   90.00
_cell.angle_gamma   90.00
#
_symmetry.space_group_name_H-M   'P 1'
#
loop_
_entity.id
_entity.type
_entity.pdbx_description
1 polymer ?
#
loop_
_entity_poly.entity_id
_entity_poly.type
_entity_poly.pdbx_seq_one_letter_code
_entity_poly.pdbx_strand_id
1 'polypeptide(L)'
;MTGMNIHYDDKVRDKVRTLYAAEVQSVAHRMDHIERVLVNTRKIAAHFPDTDWKLLTLAALLQDVTSPFNRKEEHVELSMNSARNILNEIGYPLERMERVIAIIAEHSTERLKEGNLSSVEARILFDADKIDGLGPNGIARAFALFGQRGYAPPSAIAWYRKKIETTLRNMKTVPGRKMAMERLPYVEDFLHRFEQEECIDAEII
;
A
#
# COMPACT_ATOMS: atom_id res chain seq x y z
N MET A 1 37.90 -12.34 8.23
CA MET A 1 37.32 -11.41 7.24
C MET A 1 35.97 -10.99 7.77
N THR A 2 35.91 -9.82 8.39
CA THR A 2 34.67 -9.23 8.93
C THR A 2 33.79 -8.82 7.76
N GLY A 3 32.78 -9.62 7.47
CA GLY A 3 31.76 -9.29 6.48
C GLY A 3 31.08 -7.97 6.88
N MET A 4 31.30 -6.93 6.08
CA MET A 4 30.62 -5.66 6.19
C MET A 4 29.12 -5.95 6.11
N ASN A 5 28.40 -5.71 7.21
CA ASN A 5 26.95 -5.90 7.26
C ASN A 5 26.33 -4.85 6.32
N ILE A 6 26.06 -5.24 5.08
CA ILE A 6 25.48 -4.33 4.09
C ILE A 6 24.00 -4.16 4.46
N HIS A 7 23.63 -3.00 4.96
CA HIS A 7 22.25 -2.63 5.24
C HIS A 7 21.56 -2.24 3.91
N TYR A 8 21.05 -3.24 3.18
CA TYR A 8 20.36 -3.02 1.90
C TYR A 8 19.09 -2.18 2.06
N ASP A 9 18.38 -2.35 3.17
CA ASP A 9 17.17 -1.61 3.50
C ASP A 9 17.42 -0.10 3.61
N ASP A 10 18.51 0.33 4.24
CA ASP A 10 18.88 1.75 4.32
C ASP A 10 19.20 2.32 2.93
N LYS A 11 19.98 1.59 2.13
CA LYS A 11 20.31 2.01 0.75
C LYS A 11 19.06 2.12 -0.13
N VAL A 12 18.13 1.17 -0.02
CA VAL A 12 16.87 1.21 -0.76
C VAL A 12 16.03 2.38 -0.30
N ARG A 13 15.91 2.60 1.01
CA ARG A 13 15.14 3.71 1.58
C ARG A 13 15.65 5.07 1.07
N ASP A 14 16.94 5.27 1.03
CA ASP A 14 17.53 6.52 0.53
C ASP A 14 17.26 6.73 -0.96
N LYS A 15 17.37 5.67 -1.78
CA LYS A 15 17.04 5.75 -3.21
C LYS A 15 15.52 6.03 -3.42
N VAL A 16 14.64 5.37 -2.67
CA VAL A 16 13.22 5.61 -2.74
C VAL A 16 12.88 7.06 -2.37
N ARG A 17 13.47 7.60 -1.29
CA ARG A 17 13.30 9.02 -0.92
C ARG A 17 13.73 9.96 -2.03
N THR A 18 14.86 9.70 -2.67
CA THR A 18 15.36 10.51 -3.78
C THR A 18 14.40 10.49 -4.97
N LEU A 19 13.87 9.33 -5.33
CA LEU A 19 12.87 9.20 -6.42
C LEU A 19 11.59 9.96 -6.11
N TYR A 20 11.07 9.83 -4.88
CA TYR A 20 9.85 10.56 -4.46
C TYR A 20 10.04 12.08 -4.40
N ALA A 21 11.27 12.56 -4.23
CA ALA A 21 11.59 13.99 -4.29
C ALA A 21 11.69 14.52 -5.72
N ALA A 22 12.07 13.66 -6.68
CA ALA A 22 12.33 14.04 -8.07
C ALA A 22 11.09 13.94 -8.98
N GLU A 23 10.14 13.08 -8.67
CA GLU A 23 8.99 12.79 -9.54
C GLU A 23 7.67 13.22 -8.91
N VAL A 24 6.71 13.67 -9.77
CA VAL A 24 5.33 13.96 -9.36
C VAL A 24 4.58 12.63 -9.20
N GLN A 25 4.56 12.14 -7.98
CA GLN A 25 3.80 10.94 -7.61
C GLN A 25 2.32 11.26 -7.36
N SER A 26 1.48 10.25 -7.42
CA SER A 26 0.10 10.35 -6.91
C SER A 26 0.11 10.75 -5.44
N VAL A 27 -0.75 11.69 -5.05
CA VAL A 27 -0.90 12.11 -3.63
C VAL A 27 -1.23 10.94 -2.70
N ALA A 28 -1.76 9.85 -3.24
CA ALA A 28 -2.11 8.65 -2.50
C ALA A 28 -0.92 7.70 -2.25
N HIS A 29 0.19 7.83 -2.99
CA HIS A 29 1.34 6.92 -2.95
C HIS A 29 2.64 7.71 -2.72
N ARG A 30 2.73 8.38 -1.57
CA ARG A 30 3.91 9.16 -1.18
C ARG A 30 4.71 8.40 -0.11
N MET A 31 5.88 8.93 0.25
CA MET A 31 6.77 8.29 1.22
C MET A 31 6.09 8.01 2.58
N ASP A 32 5.17 8.88 3.02
CA ASP A 32 4.41 8.69 4.23
C ASP A 32 3.48 7.45 4.18
N HIS A 33 2.94 7.11 2.99
CA HIS A 33 2.22 5.85 2.77
C HIS A 33 3.14 4.65 2.96
N ILE A 34 4.32 4.65 2.32
CA ILE A 34 5.31 3.57 2.42
C ILE A 34 5.71 3.32 3.87
N GLU A 35 5.96 4.37 4.65
CA GLU A 35 6.31 4.24 6.08
C GLU A 35 5.16 3.63 6.91
N ARG A 36 3.90 4.01 6.63
CA ARG A 36 2.74 3.39 7.31
C ARG A 36 2.55 1.94 6.91
N VAL A 37 2.75 1.60 5.62
CA VAL A 37 2.72 0.20 5.16
C VAL A 37 3.79 -0.62 5.87
N LEU A 38 5.02 -0.12 6.01
CA LEU A 38 6.08 -0.79 6.78
C LEU A 38 5.67 -1.04 8.25
N VAL A 39 5.02 -0.09 8.89
CA VAL A 39 4.52 -0.26 10.28
C VAL A 39 3.45 -1.35 10.32
N ASN A 40 2.49 -1.34 9.40
CA ASN A 40 1.46 -2.38 9.31
C ASN A 40 2.08 -3.76 9.03
N THR A 41 3.03 -3.82 8.10
CA THR A 41 3.80 -5.03 7.76
C THR A 41 4.47 -5.64 8.99
N ARG A 42 5.14 -4.82 9.82
CA ARG A 42 5.76 -5.29 11.07
C ARG A 42 4.75 -5.88 12.04
N LYS A 43 3.60 -5.21 12.21
CA LYS A 43 2.54 -5.68 13.13
C LYS A 43 1.98 -7.02 12.69
N ILE A 44 1.75 -7.22 11.39
CA ILE A 44 1.23 -8.47 10.86
C ILE A 44 2.30 -9.56 10.93
N ALA A 45 3.53 -9.27 10.48
CA ALA A 45 4.64 -10.23 10.44
C ALA A 45 5.03 -10.78 11.82
N ALA A 46 4.78 -10.04 12.90
CA ALA A 46 4.99 -10.51 14.27
C ALA A 46 4.21 -11.80 14.62
N HIS A 47 3.17 -12.13 13.84
CA HIS A 47 2.40 -13.37 13.99
C HIS A 47 2.91 -14.52 13.09
N PHE A 48 3.98 -14.31 12.32
CA PHE A 48 4.53 -15.27 11.35
C PHE A 48 6.06 -15.39 11.55
N PRO A 49 6.54 -16.20 12.48
CA PRO A 49 7.96 -16.25 12.88
C PRO A 49 8.92 -16.67 11.75
N ASP A 50 8.42 -17.42 10.76
CA ASP A 50 9.23 -17.92 9.64
C ASP A 50 9.31 -16.91 8.47
N THR A 51 8.79 -15.69 8.62
CA THR A 51 8.83 -14.66 7.59
C THR A 51 10.26 -14.19 7.32
N ASP A 52 10.67 -14.15 6.05
CA ASP A 52 11.92 -13.50 5.65
C ASP A 52 11.74 -11.97 5.72
N TRP A 53 11.99 -11.43 6.91
CA TRP A 53 11.82 -10.01 7.20
C TRP A 53 12.61 -9.09 6.25
N LYS A 54 13.78 -9.50 5.79
CA LYS A 54 14.60 -8.69 4.87
C LYS A 54 13.95 -8.58 3.49
N LEU A 55 13.42 -9.68 2.95
CA LEU A 55 12.67 -9.65 1.69
C LEU A 55 11.41 -8.80 1.82
N LEU A 56 10.65 -9.01 2.89
CA LEU A 56 9.40 -8.30 3.13
C LEU A 56 9.60 -6.79 3.29
N THR A 57 10.66 -6.37 4.00
CA THR A 57 11.00 -4.94 4.14
C THR A 57 11.33 -4.30 2.80
N LEU A 58 12.14 -4.96 1.97
CA LEU A 58 12.49 -4.45 0.64
C LEU A 58 11.26 -4.38 -0.27
N ALA A 59 10.41 -5.39 -0.25
CA ALA A 59 9.18 -5.38 -1.02
C ALA A 59 8.24 -4.24 -0.59
N ALA A 60 8.08 -4.00 0.72
CA ALA A 60 7.26 -2.92 1.25
C ALA A 60 7.81 -1.53 0.88
N LEU A 61 9.14 -1.36 0.84
CA LEU A 61 9.76 -0.10 0.39
C LEU A 61 9.58 0.16 -1.10
N LEU A 62 9.49 -0.90 -1.92
CA LEU A 62 9.57 -0.81 -3.37
C LEU A 62 8.23 -1.04 -4.08
N GLN A 63 7.17 -1.48 -3.37
CA GLN A 63 5.89 -1.87 -3.99
C GLN A 63 5.25 -0.79 -4.87
N ASP A 64 5.35 0.47 -4.48
CA ASP A 64 4.76 1.62 -5.15
C ASP A 64 5.82 2.67 -5.51
N VAL A 65 7.10 2.27 -5.65
CA VAL A 65 8.22 3.19 -5.91
C VAL A 65 8.03 4.00 -7.18
N THR A 66 7.22 3.52 -8.11
CA THR A 66 6.80 4.25 -9.30
C THR A 66 5.28 4.14 -9.46
N SER A 67 4.57 5.13 -8.94
CA SER A 67 3.09 5.20 -8.99
C SER A 67 2.64 6.53 -9.58
N PRO A 68 2.83 6.74 -10.92
CA PRO A 68 2.50 7.99 -11.57
C PRO A 68 0.98 8.21 -11.58
N PHE A 69 0.58 9.45 -11.41
CA PHE A 69 -0.83 9.85 -11.29
C PHE A 69 -1.70 9.39 -12.47
N ASN A 70 -1.16 9.44 -13.69
CA ASN A 70 -1.92 9.18 -14.93
C ASN A 70 -1.83 7.73 -15.46
N ARG A 71 -1.08 6.84 -14.79
CA ARG A 71 -0.80 5.47 -15.26
C ARG A 71 -1.02 4.42 -14.18
N LYS A 72 -2.17 4.52 -13.50
CA LYS A 72 -2.52 3.64 -12.37
C LYS A 72 -2.49 2.15 -12.75
N GLU A 73 -2.92 1.79 -13.94
CA GLU A 73 -2.99 0.39 -14.39
C GLU A 73 -1.61 -0.24 -14.59
N GLU A 74 -0.59 0.60 -14.82
CA GLU A 74 0.79 0.17 -15.06
C GLU A 74 1.66 0.23 -13.79
N HIS A 75 1.15 0.79 -12.67
CA HIS A 75 1.98 1.09 -11.49
C HIS A 75 2.73 -0.12 -10.95
N VAL A 76 2.13 -1.31 -10.94
CA VAL A 76 2.80 -2.54 -10.46
C VAL A 76 3.99 -2.88 -11.33
N GLU A 77 3.81 -2.86 -12.65
CA GLU A 77 4.88 -3.19 -13.60
C GLU A 77 6.01 -2.16 -13.57
N LEU A 78 5.65 -0.89 -13.51
CA LEU A 78 6.61 0.20 -13.37
C LEU A 78 7.38 0.09 -12.07
N SER A 79 6.71 -0.21 -10.95
CA SER A 79 7.37 -0.43 -9.66
C SER A 79 8.28 -1.67 -9.67
N MET A 80 7.88 -2.77 -10.29
CA MET A 80 8.71 -3.96 -10.46
C MET A 80 10.01 -3.63 -11.25
N ASN A 81 9.89 -2.89 -12.35
CA ASN A 81 11.04 -2.49 -13.16
C ASN A 81 11.98 -1.55 -12.39
N SER A 82 11.43 -0.54 -11.73
CA SER A 82 12.21 0.36 -10.87
C SER A 82 12.86 -0.37 -9.70
N ALA A 83 12.16 -1.32 -9.08
CA ALA A 83 12.69 -2.15 -8.02
C ALA A 83 13.88 -3.00 -8.49
N ARG A 84 13.79 -3.64 -9.67
CA ARG A 84 14.92 -4.37 -10.27
C ARG A 84 16.13 -3.47 -10.49
N ASN A 85 15.93 -2.29 -11.05
CA ASN A 85 17.01 -1.35 -11.29
C ASN A 85 17.69 -0.94 -9.98
N ILE A 86 16.93 -0.54 -8.96
CA ILE A 86 17.42 -0.15 -7.65
C ILE A 86 18.22 -1.29 -6.99
N LEU A 87 17.66 -2.51 -6.99
CA LEU A 87 18.29 -3.67 -6.36
C LEU A 87 19.57 -4.10 -7.10
N ASN A 88 19.60 -4.01 -8.44
CA ASN A 88 20.80 -4.27 -9.24
C ASN A 88 21.90 -3.24 -8.94
N GLU A 89 21.58 -1.94 -8.89
CA GLU A 89 22.54 -0.88 -8.62
C GLU A 89 23.24 -1.03 -7.26
N ILE A 90 22.54 -1.55 -6.26
CA ILE A 90 23.10 -1.77 -4.92
C ILE A 90 23.77 -3.15 -4.76
N GLY A 91 23.79 -3.96 -5.82
CA GLY A 91 24.41 -5.28 -5.84
C GLY A 91 23.64 -6.31 -5.00
N TYR A 92 22.28 -6.22 -4.96
CA TYR A 92 21.46 -7.21 -4.23
C TYR A 92 21.46 -8.56 -4.96
N PRO A 93 21.59 -9.72 -4.24
CA PRO A 93 21.68 -11.02 -4.88
C PRO A 93 20.47 -11.35 -5.79
N LEU A 94 20.73 -11.80 -7.02
CA LEU A 94 19.71 -12.00 -8.07
C LEU A 94 18.55 -12.90 -7.62
N GLU A 95 18.85 -14.05 -7.02
CA GLU A 95 17.83 -15.00 -6.55
C GLU A 95 16.89 -14.35 -5.52
N ARG A 96 17.46 -13.60 -4.58
CA ARG A 96 16.67 -12.88 -3.58
C ARG A 96 15.90 -11.70 -4.18
N MET A 97 16.47 -11.03 -5.17
CA MET A 97 15.80 -9.96 -5.92
C MET A 97 14.51 -10.48 -6.58
N GLU A 98 14.57 -11.61 -7.27
CA GLU A 98 13.38 -12.16 -7.93
C GLU A 98 12.28 -12.54 -6.91
N ARG A 99 12.64 -12.97 -5.71
CA ARG A 99 11.67 -13.16 -4.62
C ARG A 99 11.01 -11.84 -4.17
N VAL A 100 11.79 -10.76 -4.05
CA VAL A 100 11.24 -9.41 -3.75
C VAL A 100 10.27 -8.98 -4.85
N ILE A 101 10.65 -9.15 -6.12
CA ILE A 101 9.82 -8.79 -7.27
C ILE A 101 8.52 -9.61 -7.31
N ALA A 102 8.57 -10.92 -6.99
CA ALA A 102 7.38 -11.75 -6.90
C ALA A 102 6.39 -11.25 -5.84
N ILE A 103 6.88 -10.83 -4.68
CA ILE A 103 6.06 -10.23 -3.62
C ILE A 103 5.41 -8.92 -4.11
N ILE A 104 6.20 -8.05 -4.78
CA ILE A 104 5.69 -6.80 -5.36
C ILE A 104 4.61 -7.07 -6.41
N ALA A 105 4.80 -8.08 -7.27
CA ALA A 105 3.84 -8.42 -8.32
C ALA A 105 2.43 -8.74 -7.79
N GLU A 106 2.33 -9.23 -6.56
CA GLU A 106 1.10 -9.72 -5.94
C GLU A 106 0.44 -8.72 -4.97
N HIS A 107 1.01 -7.51 -4.77
CA HIS A 107 0.48 -6.57 -3.77
C HIS A 107 -0.82 -5.89 -4.21
N SER A 108 -1.14 -5.84 -5.51
CA SER A 108 -2.29 -5.12 -6.07
C SER A 108 -3.53 -6.01 -6.21
N THR A 109 -4.70 -5.47 -5.85
CA THR A 109 -5.99 -6.14 -6.00
C THR A 109 -6.33 -6.44 -7.48
N GLU A 110 -5.89 -5.60 -8.41
CA GLU A 110 -6.14 -5.76 -9.85
C GLU A 110 -5.40 -6.98 -10.44
N ARG A 111 -4.35 -7.44 -9.76
CA ARG A 111 -3.56 -8.61 -10.14
C ARG A 111 -3.88 -9.88 -9.35
N LEU A 112 -4.88 -9.82 -8.45
CA LEU A 112 -5.37 -11.02 -7.78
C LEU A 112 -6.00 -11.94 -8.83
N LYS A 113 -5.25 -12.95 -9.25
CA LYS A 113 -5.80 -14.10 -9.97
C LYS A 113 -6.57 -14.97 -8.96
N GLU A 114 -7.52 -15.75 -9.46
CA GLU A 114 -8.18 -16.78 -8.63
C GLU A 114 -7.10 -17.69 -8.04
N GLY A 115 -6.95 -17.66 -6.73
CA GLY A 115 -5.94 -18.44 -6.01
C GLY A 115 -5.33 -17.72 -4.81
N ASN A 116 -4.50 -18.45 -4.07
CA ASN A 116 -3.73 -17.91 -2.96
C ASN A 116 -2.48 -17.18 -3.48
N LEU A 117 -2.06 -16.13 -2.78
CA LEU A 117 -0.78 -15.49 -3.03
C LEU A 117 0.38 -16.47 -2.76
N SER A 118 1.48 -16.31 -3.50
CA SER A 118 2.59 -17.28 -3.61
C SER A 118 3.35 -17.52 -2.31
N SER A 119 3.37 -16.53 -1.40
CA SER A 119 4.13 -16.61 -0.15
C SER A 119 3.42 -15.96 1.03
N VAL A 120 3.92 -16.22 2.24
CA VAL A 120 3.44 -15.55 3.45
C VAL A 120 3.78 -14.07 3.41
N GLU A 121 4.93 -13.70 2.87
CA GLU A 121 5.38 -12.32 2.69
C GLU A 121 4.43 -11.55 1.75
N ALA A 122 4.02 -12.16 0.64
CA ALA A 122 3.06 -11.54 -0.28
C ALA A 122 1.71 -11.30 0.39
N ARG A 123 1.21 -12.24 1.19
CA ARG A 123 -0.04 -12.07 1.96
C ARG A 123 0.06 -10.96 3.00
N ILE A 124 1.19 -10.88 3.70
CA ILE A 124 1.44 -9.84 4.71
C ILE A 124 1.50 -8.47 4.05
N LEU A 125 2.26 -8.32 2.97
CA LEU A 125 2.39 -7.05 2.25
C LEU A 125 1.05 -6.59 1.67
N PHE A 126 0.31 -7.51 1.05
CA PHE A 126 -1.02 -7.24 0.52
C PHE A 126 -1.93 -6.65 1.60
N ASP A 127 -2.05 -7.31 2.74
CA ASP A 127 -2.89 -6.83 3.84
C ASP A 127 -2.40 -5.50 4.40
N ALA A 128 -1.10 -5.35 4.61
CA ALA A 128 -0.48 -4.14 5.15
C ALA A 128 -0.77 -2.89 4.30
N ASP A 129 -0.70 -3.03 2.97
CA ASP A 129 -1.05 -1.97 2.04
C ASP A 129 -2.54 -1.64 2.08
N LYS A 130 -3.42 -2.66 2.04
CA LYS A 130 -4.87 -2.43 2.04
C LYS A 130 -5.36 -1.78 3.34
N ILE A 131 -4.76 -2.15 4.47
CA ILE A 131 -5.07 -1.55 5.79
C ILE A 131 -4.73 -0.06 5.82
N ASP A 132 -3.68 0.41 5.13
CA ASP A 132 -3.37 1.86 5.06
C ASP A 132 -4.46 2.66 4.33
N GLY A 133 -5.29 1.99 3.53
CA GLY A 133 -6.48 2.56 2.92
C GLY A 133 -7.69 2.68 3.86
N LEU A 134 -7.59 2.28 5.13
CA LEU A 134 -8.66 2.34 6.12
C LEU A 134 -8.32 3.33 7.25
N GLY A 135 -9.35 3.84 7.93
CA GLY A 135 -9.19 4.81 9.02
C GLY A 135 -8.91 6.24 8.53
N PRO A 136 -8.47 7.16 9.42
CA PRO A 136 -8.30 8.57 9.11
C PRO A 136 -7.39 8.85 7.92
N ASN A 137 -6.25 8.16 7.83
CA ASN A 137 -5.33 8.31 6.70
C ASN A 137 -5.93 7.81 5.39
N GLY A 138 -6.68 6.71 5.42
CA GLY A 138 -7.38 6.17 4.25
C GLY A 138 -8.42 7.13 3.70
N ILE A 139 -9.23 7.74 4.58
CA ILE A 139 -10.20 8.78 4.23
C ILE A 139 -9.49 9.98 3.60
N ALA A 140 -8.50 10.55 4.30
CA ALA A 140 -7.77 11.73 3.81
C ALA A 140 -7.14 11.48 2.42
N ARG A 141 -6.52 10.30 2.22
CA ARG A 141 -5.94 9.91 0.93
C ARG A 141 -6.99 9.76 -0.17
N ALA A 142 -8.18 9.23 0.14
CA ALA A 142 -9.27 9.10 -0.82
C ALA A 142 -9.73 10.48 -1.31
N PHE A 143 -10.00 11.41 -0.40
CA PHE A 143 -10.40 12.77 -0.76
C PHE A 143 -9.30 13.52 -1.52
N ALA A 144 -8.04 13.43 -1.08
CA ALA A 144 -6.92 14.04 -1.79
C ALA A 144 -6.79 13.52 -3.23
N LEU A 145 -6.92 12.18 -3.43
CA LEU A 145 -6.85 11.56 -4.76
C LEU A 145 -7.99 12.03 -5.68
N PHE A 146 -9.21 12.07 -5.15
CA PHE A 146 -10.37 12.51 -5.92
C PHE A 146 -10.32 14.01 -6.22
N GLY A 147 -9.91 14.83 -5.25
CA GLY A 147 -9.67 16.27 -5.46
C GLY A 147 -8.58 16.54 -6.50
N GLN A 148 -7.46 15.80 -6.48
CA GLN A 148 -6.42 15.88 -7.51
C GLN A 148 -6.95 15.56 -8.91
N ARG A 149 -8.00 14.74 -9.02
CA ARG A 149 -8.67 14.38 -10.28
C ARG A 149 -9.84 15.31 -10.67
N GLY A 150 -10.11 16.33 -9.88
CA GLY A 150 -11.21 17.28 -10.10
C GLY A 150 -12.60 16.75 -9.75
N TYR A 151 -12.70 15.67 -8.97
CA TYR A 151 -13.99 15.14 -8.52
C TYR A 151 -14.45 15.77 -7.20
N ALA A 152 -15.76 15.92 -7.05
CA ALA A 152 -16.38 16.38 -5.83
C ALA A 152 -16.35 15.31 -4.71
N PRO A 153 -16.43 15.72 -3.42
CA PRO A 153 -16.39 14.83 -2.27
C PRO A 153 -17.37 13.65 -2.31
N PRO A 154 -18.63 13.77 -2.74
CA PRO A 154 -19.56 12.64 -2.82
C PRO A 154 -19.05 11.48 -3.70
N SER A 155 -18.32 11.79 -4.78
CA SER A 155 -17.69 10.78 -5.64
C SER A 155 -16.61 9.99 -4.89
N ALA A 156 -15.83 10.66 -4.04
CA ALA A 156 -14.85 10.01 -3.19
C ALA A 156 -15.53 9.05 -2.18
N ILE A 157 -16.65 9.46 -1.57
CA ILE A 157 -17.43 8.64 -0.64
C ILE A 157 -17.96 7.39 -1.32
N ALA A 158 -18.60 7.51 -2.49
CA ALA A 158 -19.16 6.38 -3.23
C ALA A 158 -18.08 5.35 -3.59
N TRP A 159 -16.91 5.81 -4.04
CA TRP A 159 -15.77 4.95 -4.33
C TRP A 159 -15.21 4.31 -3.05
N TYR A 160 -15.10 5.08 -1.97
CA TYR A 160 -14.50 4.60 -0.71
C TYR A 160 -15.31 3.49 -0.07
N ARG A 161 -16.66 3.55 -0.12
CA ARG A 161 -17.53 2.46 0.33
C ARG A 161 -17.23 1.14 -0.40
N LYS A 162 -17.15 1.18 -1.73
CA LYS A 162 -16.79 -0.01 -2.53
C LYS A 162 -15.40 -0.52 -2.20
N LYS A 163 -14.46 0.40 -1.94
CA LYS A 163 -13.09 0.03 -1.56
C LYS A 163 -13.05 -0.70 -0.23
N ILE A 164 -13.81 -0.25 0.78
CA ILE A 164 -13.91 -0.93 2.09
C ILE A 164 -14.36 -2.37 1.92
N GLU A 165 -15.49 -2.60 1.22
CA GLU A 165 -16.02 -3.94 0.98
C GLU A 165 -15.00 -4.85 0.28
N THR A 166 -14.36 -4.33 -0.78
CA THR A 166 -13.34 -5.06 -1.53
C THR A 166 -12.14 -5.39 -0.66
N THR A 167 -11.70 -4.44 0.18
CA THR A 167 -10.59 -4.63 1.11
C THR A 167 -10.88 -5.76 2.08
N LEU A 168 -12.02 -5.71 2.77
CA LEU A 168 -12.40 -6.71 3.77
C LEU A 168 -12.57 -8.11 3.19
N ARG A 169 -13.14 -8.21 1.99
CA ARG A 169 -13.33 -9.48 1.28
C ARG A 169 -12.00 -10.15 0.93
N ASN A 170 -10.99 -9.34 0.60
CA ASN A 170 -9.72 -9.82 0.07
C ASN A 170 -8.60 -9.97 1.11
N MET A 171 -8.81 -9.67 2.39
CA MET A 171 -7.81 -9.89 3.43
C MET A 171 -7.29 -11.32 3.45
N LYS A 172 -5.98 -11.49 3.48
CA LYS A 172 -5.27 -12.77 3.30
C LYS A 172 -4.79 -13.39 4.61
N THR A 173 -4.71 -12.59 5.68
CA THR A 173 -4.22 -13.04 6.99
C THR A 173 -5.22 -12.73 8.09
N VAL A 174 -5.26 -13.58 9.14
CA VAL A 174 -6.09 -13.34 10.31
C VAL A 174 -5.68 -12.05 11.04
N PRO A 175 -4.38 -11.78 11.31
CA PRO A 175 -3.97 -10.51 11.91
C PRO A 175 -4.31 -9.29 11.07
N GLY A 176 -4.13 -9.36 9.74
CA GLY A 176 -4.49 -8.27 8.83
C GLY A 176 -5.98 -7.97 8.87
N ARG A 177 -6.82 -9.00 8.81
CA ARG A 177 -8.29 -8.85 8.95
C ARG A 177 -8.67 -8.20 10.27
N LYS A 178 -8.06 -8.63 11.39
CA LYS A 178 -8.30 -8.03 12.70
C LYS A 178 -7.97 -6.54 12.72
N MET A 179 -6.79 -6.16 12.23
CA MET A 179 -6.36 -4.76 12.15
C MET A 179 -7.28 -3.92 11.23
N ALA A 180 -7.79 -4.49 10.15
CA ALA A 180 -8.76 -3.82 9.27
C ALA A 180 -10.08 -3.57 10.01
N MET A 181 -10.61 -4.58 10.71
CA MET A 181 -11.84 -4.46 11.50
C MET A 181 -11.74 -3.42 12.63
N GLU A 182 -10.58 -3.28 13.27
CA GLU A 182 -10.33 -2.26 14.31
C GLU A 182 -10.44 -0.82 13.78
N ARG A 183 -10.26 -0.61 12.48
CA ARG A 183 -10.34 0.72 11.84
C ARG A 183 -11.75 1.08 11.35
N LEU A 184 -12.61 0.09 11.17
CA LEU A 184 -13.95 0.30 10.59
C LEU A 184 -14.87 1.22 11.38
N PRO A 185 -14.99 1.11 12.72
CA PRO A 185 -15.94 1.95 13.44
C PRO A 185 -15.72 3.46 13.21
N TYR A 186 -14.46 3.88 13.11
CA TYR A 186 -14.15 5.27 12.77
C TYR A 186 -14.57 5.64 11.34
N VAL A 187 -14.34 4.73 10.40
CA VAL A 187 -14.70 4.95 8.99
C VAL A 187 -16.22 5.02 8.82
N GLU A 188 -16.95 4.13 9.47
CA GLU A 188 -18.41 4.09 9.43
C GLU A 188 -19.03 5.33 10.07
N ASP A 189 -18.52 5.78 11.22
CA ASP A 189 -18.97 7.02 11.86
C ASP A 189 -18.74 8.25 10.95
N PHE A 190 -17.55 8.33 10.33
CA PHE A 190 -17.25 9.40 9.38
C PHE A 190 -18.22 9.39 8.18
N LEU A 191 -18.43 8.24 7.57
CA LEU A 191 -19.32 8.12 6.40
C LEU A 191 -20.77 8.46 6.74
N HIS A 192 -21.24 8.05 7.93
CA HIS A 192 -22.58 8.37 8.41
C HIS A 192 -22.75 9.87 8.63
N ARG A 193 -21.81 10.53 9.31
CA ARG A 193 -21.86 11.98 9.54
C ARG A 193 -21.80 12.77 8.24
N PHE A 194 -20.94 12.38 7.31
CA PHE A 194 -20.85 13.00 6.00
C PHE A 194 -22.21 12.98 5.27
N GLU A 195 -22.89 11.82 5.28
CA GLU A 195 -24.22 11.69 4.65
C GLU A 195 -25.29 12.54 5.33
N GLN A 196 -25.24 12.64 6.66
CA GLN A 196 -26.17 13.52 7.40
C GLN A 196 -26.00 14.98 7.01
N GLU A 197 -24.77 15.45 6.85
CA GLU A 197 -24.48 16.82 6.44
C GLU A 197 -24.89 17.10 4.99
N GLU A 198 -24.69 16.15 4.07
CA GLU A 198 -25.17 16.29 2.68
C GLU A 198 -26.71 16.30 2.56
N CYS A 199 -27.43 15.62 3.46
CA CYS A 199 -28.90 15.60 3.44
C CYS A 199 -29.55 16.89 4.00
N ILE A 200 -28.84 17.70 4.76
CA ILE A 200 -29.40 18.95 5.35
C ILE A 200 -29.78 19.95 4.25
N ASP A 201 -29.07 19.95 3.13
CA ASP A 201 -29.35 20.88 2.03
C ASP A 201 -30.60 20.54 1.20
N ALA A 202 -31.14 19.34 1.33
CA ALA A 202 -32.33 18.90 0.59
C ALA A 202 -33.65 19.38 1.22
N GLU A 203 -33.65 19.81 2.49
CA GLU A 203 -34.85 20.29 3.20
C GLU A 203 -34.96 21.83 3.21
N ILE A 204 -33.94 22.54 2.71
CA ILE A 204 -33.88 24.03 2.78
C ILE A 204 -34.14 24.68 1.40
N ILE A 205 -34.30 23.90 0.34
CA ILE A 205 -34.64 24.36 -1.02
C ILE A 205 -36.10 24.03 -1.34
#